data_8d9a7409813e37d4964bda0cc2920ec8
#
_entry.id   8d9a7409813e37d4964bda0cc2920ec8
#
_cell.length_a   1.000
_cell.length_b   1.000
_cell.length_c   1.000
_cell.angle_alpha   90.00
_cell.angle_beta   90.00
_cell.angle_gamma   90.00
#
_symmetry.space_group_name_H-M   'P 1'
#
loop_
_entity.id
_entity.type
_entity.pdbx_description
1 polymer ?
#
loop_
_entity_poly.entity_id
_entity_poly.type
_entity_poly.pdbx_seq_one_letter_code
_entity_poly.pdbx_strand_id
1 'polypeptide(L)'
;MSLYQTVLLAVNPEDKNAHKLMVKAGVIAEQNHADLHIAYVEPGIGNVSFIDVEVELQEEHDAIAKKRMKELSELVAASSYKVKAIHTADGDVSKHIEALAKELNANLVITGYHKSTFHLFGDLSDSLANHLNCDVLISQ
;
A
#
# COMPACT_ATOMS: atom_id res chain seq x y z
N MET A 1 24.88 -10.75 -3.98
CA MET A 1 24.50 -10.39 -2.60
C MET A 1 23.18 -9.61 -2.64
N SER A 2 22.15 -10.05 -1.94
CA SER A 2 20.89 -9.33 -1.91
C SER A 2 20.90 -8.28 -0.80
N LEU A 3 20.48 -7.06 -1.15
CA LEU A 3 20.33 -5.97 -0.17
C LEU A 3 19.02 -6.06 0.59
N TYR A 4 18.00 -6.62 -0.05
CA TYR A 4 16.66 -6.70 0.50
C TYR A 4 16.16 -8.13 0.49
N GLN A 5 15.56 -8.56 1.59
CA GLN A 5 14.97 -9.89 1.73
C GLN A 5 13.44 -9.82 1.67
N THR A 6 12.87 -8.69 2.10
CA THR A 6 11.44 -8.46 2.11
C THR A 6 11.16 -7.04 1.65
N VAL A 7 10.39 -6.92 0.58
CA VAL A 7 10.00 -5.65 -0.03
C VAL A 7 8.49 -5.47 0.13
N LEU A 8 8.07 -4.31 0.59
CA LEU A 8 6.67 -3.94 0.74
C LEU A 8 6.36 -2.78 -0.21
N LEU A 9 5.43 -3.00 -1.13
CA LEU A 9 4.92 -1.94 -2.01
C LEU A 9 3.61 -1.42 -1.46
N ALA A 10 3.58 -0.15 -1.08
CA ALA A 10 2.35 0.55 -0.72
C ALA A 10 1.82 1.24 -1.98
N VAL A 11 0.70 0.78 -2.49
CA VAL A 11 0.16 1.24 -3.77
C VAL A 11 -1.35 1.45 -3.69
N ASN A 12 -1.83 2.53 -4.33
CA ASN A 12 -3.24 2.73 -4.59
C ASN A 12 -3.53 2.22 -6.00
N PRO A 13 -4.36 1.18 -6.16
CA PRO A 13 -4.62 0.58 -7.47
C PRO A 13 -5.32 1.53 -8.44
N GLU A 14 -5.96 2.58 -7.96
CA GLU A 14 -6.58 3.60 -8.81
C GLU A 14 -5.59 4.66 -9.31
N ASP A 15 -4.39 4.70 -8.73
CA ASP A 15 -3.38 5.64 -9.16
C ASP A 15 -2.94 5.31 -10.58
N LYS A 16 -2.86 6.32 -11.43
CA LYS A 16 -2.39 6.15 -12.82
C LYS A 16 -0.98 5.57 -12.89
N ASN A 17 -0.18 5.74 -11.85
CA ASN A 17 1.18 5.22 -11.77
C ASN A 17 1.28 3.85 -11.08
N ALA A 18 0.14 3.24 -10.69
CA ALA A 18 0.13 1.96 -9.97
C ALA A 18 0.88 0.87 -10.73
N HIS A 19 0.66 0.77 -12.03
CA HIS A 19 1.32 -0.22 -12.87
C HIS A 19 2.83 -0.02 -12.92
N LYS A 20 3.26 1.22 -13.06
CA LYS A 20 4.68 1.59 -13.05
C LYS A 20 5.34 1.23 -11.73
N LEU A 21 4.66 1.50 -10.61
CA LEU A 21 5.15 1.13 -9.28
C LEU A 21 5.26 -0.37 -9.12
N MET A 22 4.28 -1.12 -9.63
CA MET A 22 4.30 -2.58 -9.59
C MET A 22 5.51 -3.13 -10.35
N VAL A 23 5.77 -2.60 -11.54
CA VAL A 23 6.93 -3.02 -12.34
C VAL A 23 8.24 -2.72 -11.60
N LYS A 24 8.39 -1.54 -11.02
CA LYS A 24 9.59 -1.18 -10.26
C LYS A 24 9.80 -2.11 -9.06
N ALA A 25 8.75 -2.35 -8.29
CA ALA A 25 8.82 -3.22 -7.13
C ALA A 25 9.19 -4.66 -7.53
N GLY A 26 8.58 -5.14 -8.61
CA GLY A 26 8.88 -6.47 -9.14
C GLY A 26 10.33 -6.62 -9.58
N VAL A 27 10.87 -5.64 -10.28
CA VAL A 27 12.28 -5.66 -10.73
C VAL A 27 13.22 -5.66 -9.52
N ILE A 28 12.97 -4.79 -8.55
CA ILE A 28 13.82 -4.71 -7.35
C ILE A 28 13.77 -6.02 -6.56
N ALA A 29 12.57 -6.56 -6.36
CA ALA A 29 12.40 -7.82 -5.64
C ALA A 29 13.08 -8.97 -6.38
N GLU A 30 12.92 -9.06 -7.70
CA GLU A 30 13.57 -10.10 -8.51
C GLU A 30 15.08 -10.03 -8.42
N GLN A 31 15.67 -8.86 -8.53
CA GLN A 31 17.12 -8.67 -8.46
C GLN A 31 17.70 -9.05 -7.10
N ASN A 32 16.90 -8.96 -6.06
CA ASN A 32 17.30 -9.29 -4.69
C ASN A 32 16.84 -10.68 -4.25
N HIS A 33 16.08 -11.38 -5.06
CA HIS A 33 15.39 -12.63 -4.67
C HIS A 33 14.56 -12.43 -3.40
N ALA A 34 13.91 -11.27 -3.31
CA ALA A 34 13.16 -10.87 -2.13
C ALA A 34 11.72 -11.36 -2.18
N ASP A 35 11.12 -11.53 -1.02
CA ASP A 35 9.67 -11.68 -0.91
C ASP A 35 9.03 -10.32 -1.19
N LEU A 36 8.08 -10.29 -2.11
CA LEU A 36 7.36 -9.07 -2.48
C LEU A 36 5.95 -9.11 -1.89
N HIS A 37 5.64 -8.13 -1.07
CA HIS A 37 4.31 -7.92 -0.51
C HIS A 37 3.73 -6.63 -1.06
N ILE A 38 2.42 -6.61 -1.26
CA ILE A 38 1.69 -5.44 -1.68
C ILE A 38 0.70 -5.05 -0.58
N ALA A 39 0.57 -3.78 -0.31
CA ALA A 39 -0.37 -3.25 0.66
C ALA A 39 -1.17 -2.09 0.08
N TYR A 40 -2.44 -2.08 0.39
CA TYR A 40 -3.34 -0.95 0.16
C TYR A 40 -4.13 -0.67 1.42
N VAL A 41 -4.18 0.59 1.81
CA VAL A 41 -4.98 1.04 2.96
C VAL A 41 -6.03 2.00 2.45
N GLU A 42 -7.30 1.63 2.62
CA GLU A 42 -8.42 2.50 2.29
C GLU A 42 -8.53 3.57 3.38
N PRO A 43 -8.45 4.87 3.01
CA PRO A 43 -8.62 5.93 4.01
C PRO A 43 -9.96 5.80 4.72
N GLY A 44 -9.94 5.92 6.04
CA GLY A 44 -11.14 5.76 6.85
C GLY A 44 -12.22 6.78 6.50
N ILE A 45 -13.44 6.29 6.42
CA ILE A 45 -14.62 7.14 6.36
C ILE A 45 -14.80 7.69 7.78
N GLY A 46 -14.74 9.00 7.96
CA GLY A 46 -14.75 9.62 9.28
C GLY A 46 -15.88 9.13 10.22
N ASN A 47 -15.74 9.44 11.50
CA ASN A 47 -16.65 8.98 12.56
C ASN A 47 -18.11 9.32 12.27
N VAL A 48 -18.87 8.34 11.80
CA VAL A 48 -20.31 8.45 11.62
C VAL A 48 -20.98 7.72 12.77
N SER A 49 -21.74 8.44 13.56
CA SER A 49 -22.29 7.96 14.83
C SER A 49 -23.75 7.49 14.80
N PHE A 50 -24.35 7.32 13.62
CA PHE A 50 -25.74 6.93 13.49
C PHE A 50 -25.87 5.49 12.95
N ILE A 51 -26.59 4.64 13.67
CA ILE A 51 -26.71 3.20 13.39
C ILE A 51 -27.29 2.92 12.00
N ASP A 52 -28.30 3.67 11.55
CA ASP A 52 -28.92 3.47 10.23
C ASP A 52 -28.00 3.86 9.09
N VAL A 53 -27.14 4.84 9.32
CA VAL A 53 -26.12 5.27 8.35
C VAL A 53 -24.97 4.27 8.31
N GLU A 54 -24.66 3.63 9.43
CA GLU A 54 -23.62 2.61 9.49
C GLU A 54 -23.90 1.41 8.58
N VAL A 55 -25.17 0.96 8.49
CA VAL A 55 -25.54 -0.18 7.63
C VAL A 55 -25.31 0.15 6.16
N GLU A 56 -25.75 1.32 5.70
CA GLU A 56 -25.53 1.77 4.31
C GLU A 56 -24.04 1.97 4.01
N LEU A 57 -23.31 2.58 4.95
CA LEU A 57 -21.86 2.77 4.81
C LEU A 57 -21.12 1.44 4.78
N GLN A 58 -21.58 0.45 5.56
CA GLN A 58 -20.96 -0.87 5.55
C GLN A 58 -21.15 -1.57 4.21
N GLU A 59 -22.32 -1.48 3.60
CA GLU A 59 -22.57 -2.05 2.27
C GLU A 59 -21.70 -1.37 1.20
N GLU A 60 -21.62 -0.05 1.23
CA GLU A 60 -20.75 0.72 0.33
C GLU A 60 -19.28 0.37 0.56
N HIS A 61 -18.88 0.25 1.80
CA HIS A 61 -17.52 -0.13 2.19
C HIS A 61 -17.16 -1.52 1.65
N ASP A 62 -18.07 -2.50 1.80
CA ASP A 62 -17.86 -3.85 1.29
C ASP A 62 -17.75 -3.88 -0.24
N ALA A 63 -18.55 -3.08 -0.93
CA ALA A 63 -18.48 -2.96 -2.39
C ALA A 63 -17.15 -2.33 -2.83
N ILE A 64 -16.68 -1.30 -2.14
CA ILE A 64 -15.40 -0.66 -2.39
C ILE A 64 -14.26 -1.65 -2.13
N ALA A 65 -14.31 -2.38 -1.03
CA ALA A 65 -13.29 -3.37 -0.69
C ALA A 65 -13.17 -4.46 -1.77
N LYS A 66 -14.28 -4.96 -2.29
CA LYS A 66 -14.30 -5.93 -3.39
C LYS A 66 -13.70 -5.34 -4.66
N LYS A 67 -14.03 -4.11 -4.98
CA LYS A 67 -13.51 -3.41 -6.16
C LYS A 67 -11.99 -3.24 -6.04
N ARG A 68 -11.50 -2.80 -4.88
CA ARG A 68 -10.07 -2.63 -4.64
C ARG A 68 -9.31 -3.94 -4.72
N MET A 69 -9.86 -5.00 -4.14
CA MET A 69 -9.24 -6.33 -4.20
C MET A 69 -9.14 -6.83 -5.65
N LYS A 70 -10.18 -6.61 -6.45
CA LYS A 70 -10.15 -6.95 -7.87
C LYS A 70 -9.06 -6.17 -8.61
N GLU A 71 -8.97 -4.86 -8.38
CA GLU A 71 -7.96 -4.00 -9.00
C GLU A 71 -6.54 -4.43 -8.58
N LEU A 72 -6.35 -4.74 -7.30
CA LEU A 72 -5.07 -5.23 -6.78
C LEU A 72 -4.70 -6.59 -7.39
N SER A 73 -5.67 -7.49 -7.52
CA SER A 73 -5.45 -8.80 -8.14
C SER A 73 -5.06 -8.68 -9.61
N GLU A 74 -5.68 -7.76 -10.33
CA GLU A 74 -5.32 -7.47 -11.73
C GLU A 74 -3.90 -6.90 -11.83
N LEU A 75 -3.55 -6.00 -10.90
CA LEU A 75 -2.22 -5.41 -10.84
C LEU A 75 -1.15 -6.48 -10.57
N VAL A 76 -1.42 -7.39 -9.64
CA VAL A 76 -0.54 -8.52 -9.31
C VAL A 76 -0.40 -9.46 -10.51
N ALA A 77 -1.51 -9.75 -11.20
CA ALA A 77 -1.49 -10.63 -12.37
C ALA A 77 -0.61 -10.07 -13.50
N ALA A 78 -0.49 -8.76 -13.58
CA ALA A 78 0.37 -8.10 -14.58
C ALA A 78 1.87 -8.10 -14.17
N SER A 79 2.18 -8.49 -12.93
CA SER A 79 3.57 -8.52 -12.46
C SER A 79 4.32 -9.70 -13.06
N SER A 80 5.57 -9.46 -13.46
CA SER A 80 6.47 -10.51 -13.92
C SER A 80 7.12 -11.28 -12.76
N TYR A 81 7.01 -10.77 -11.56
CA TYR A 81 7.58 -11.37 -10.36
C TYR A 81 6.47 -11.81 -9.40
N LYS A 82 6.67 -12.94 -8.73
CA LYS A 82 5.66 -13.51 -7.83
C LYS A 82 5.45 -12.62 -6.60
N VAL A 83 4.21 -12.21 -6.39
CA VAL A 83 3.79 -11.50 -5.18
C VAL A 83 3.43 -12.54 -4.12
N LYS A 84 4.05 -12.44 -2.95
CA LYS A 84 3.82 -13.38 -1.85
C LYS A 84 2.46 -13.20 -1.20
N ALA A 85 2.05 -11.96 -0.96
CA ALA A 85 0.76 -11.67 -0.33
C ALA A 85 0.29 -10.26 -0.65
N ILE A 86 -1.02 -10.07 -0.64
CA ILE A 86 -1.69 -8.79 -0.75
C ILE A 86 -2.32 -8.49 0.61
N HIS A 87 -2.02 -7.31 1.16
CA HIS A 87 -2.54 -6.87 2.45
C HIS A 87 -3.45 -5.66 2.23
N THR A 88 -4.62 -5.69 2.84
CA THR A 88 -5.56 -4.57 2.81
C THR A 88 -5.99 -4.20 4.21
N ALA A 89 -6.24 -2.92 4.44
CA ALA A 89 -6.70 -2.40 5.71
C ALA A 89 -7.50 -1.12 5.48
N ASP A 90 -8.18 -0.65 6.51
CA ASP A 90 -8.91 0.60 6.51
C ASP A 90 -8.40 1.51 7.62
N GLY A 91 -8.38 2.80 7.38
CA GLY A 91 -8.08 3.78 8.39
C GLY A 91 -6.90 4.65 8.05
N ASP A 92 -6.01 4.85 9.01
CA ASP A 92 -4.83 5.69 8.86
C ASP A 92 -3.77 4.98 8.01
N VAL A 93 -3.52 5.52 6.82
CA VAL A 93 -2.62 4.90 5.84
C VAL A 93 -1.21 4.72 6.41
N SER A 94 -0.61 5.78 6.95
CA SER A 94 0.77 5.72 7.44
C SER A 94 0.92 4.74 8.60
N LYS A 95 -0.01 4.74 9.55
CA LYS A 95 0.05 3.84 10.70
C LYS A 95 -0.05 2.38 10.29
N HIS A 96 -0.96 2.06 9.36
CA HIS A 96 -1.13 0.69 8.87
C HIS A 96 0.10 0.21 8.10
N ILE A 97 0.66 1.05 7.23
CA ILE A 97 1.86 0.70 6.48
C ILE A 97 3.06 0.52 7.42
N GLU A 98 3.23 1.42 8.39
CA GLU A 98 4.30 1.30 9.40
C GLU A 98 4.18 0.00 10.19
N ALA A 99 2.99 -0.32 10.67
CA ALA A 99 2.74 -1.54 11.43
C ALA A 99 3.01 -2.79 10.59
N LEU A 100 2.56 -2.79 9.34
CA LEU A 100 2.77 -3.93 8.44
C LEU A 100 4.25 -4.11 8.10
N ALA A 101 4.97 -3.02 7.83
CA ALA A 101 6.40 -3.10 7.56
C ALA A 101 7.17 -3.71 8.74
N LYS A 102 6.80 -3.36 9.97
CA LYS A 102 7.39 -3.94 11.17
C LYS A 102 7.03 -5.42 11.33
N GLU A 103 5.76 -5.76 11.12
CA GLU A 103 5.28 -7.13 11.22
C GLU A 103 5.99 -8.05 10.22
N LEU A 104 6.19 -7.58 9.00
CA LEU A 104 6.86 -8.34 7.94
C LEU A 104 8.38 -8.30 8.03
N ASN A 105 8.93 -7.47 8.89
CA ASN A 105 10.37 -7.17 8.93
C ASN A 105 10.87 -6.70 7.55
N ALA A 106 10.11 -5.82 6.92
CA ALA A 106 10.45 -5.31 5.60
C ALA A 106 11.78 -4.55 5.63
N ASN A 107 12.61 -4.81 4.63
CA ASN A 107 13.90 -4.14 4.45
C ASN A 107 13.76 -2.90 3.57
N LEU A 108 12.76 -2.89 2.71
CA LEU A 108 12.47 -1.80 1.79
C LEU A 108 10.97 -1.61 1.68
N VAL A 109 10.52 -0.37 1.81
CA VAL A 109 9.15 0.04 1.51
C VAL A 109 9.21 0.95 0.28
N ILE A 110 8.39 0.61 -0.72
CA ILE A 110 8.29 1.39 -1.97
C ILE A 110 6.92 2.06 -1.98
N THR A 111 6.91 3.34 -2.27
CA THR A 111 5.66 4.11 -2.42
C THR A 111 5.80 5.13 -3.54
N GLY A 112 4.68 5.57 -4.09
CA GLY A 112 4.66 6.65 -5.06
C GLY A 112 4.71 8.01 -4.39
N TYR A 113 5.24 8.99 -5.08
CA TYR A 113 5.17 10.38 -4.64
C TYR A 113 3.78 10.92 -4.95
N HIS A 114 3.07 11.33 -3.91
CA HIS A 114 1.78 11.98 -4.07
C HIS A 114 1.92 13.45 -3.71
N LYS A 115 1.71 14.29 -4.72
CA LYS A 115 1.56 15.71 -4.48
C LYS A 115 0.17 15.89 -3.89
N SER A 116 0.08 15.81 -2.56
CA SER A 116 -1.18 16.04 -1.87
C SER A 116 -1.58 17.52 -2.00
N THR A 117 -2.69 17.78 -2.64
CA THR A 117 -3.31 19.11 -2.63
C THR A 117 -4.00 19.40 -1.30
N PHE A 118 -4.14 18.38 -0.46
CA PHE A 118 -4.76 18.51 0.85
C PHE A 118 -3.74 18.18 1.93
N HIS A 119 -3.26 19.19 2.64
CA HIS A 119 -2.31 19.04 3.74
C HIS A 119 -2.88 18.31 4.97
N LEU A 120 -4.16 17.92 4.93
CA LEU A 120 -4.86 17.30 6.06
C LEU A 120 -4.38 15.90 6.40
N PHE A 121 -3.77 15.18 5.45
CA PHE A 121 -3.38 13.77 5.66
C PHE A 121 -1.87 13.57 5.75
N GLY A 122 -1.11 14.67 5.70
CA GLY A 122 0.33 14.57 5.67
C GLY A 122 0.83 13.86 4.42
N ASP A 123 2.11 13.91 4.21
CA ASP A 123 2.74 13.17 3.13
C ASP A 123 3.10 11.77 3.66
N LEU A 124 2.52 10.74 3.06
CA LEU A 124 2.83 9.34 3.41
C LEU A 124 4.33 9.08 3.36
N SER A 125 4.99 9.57 2.32
CA SER A 125 6.43 9.34 2.15
C SER A 125 7.25 9.98 3.28
N ASP A 126 6.89 11.19 3.73
CA ASP A 126 7.56 11.84 4.87
C ASP A 126 7.32 11.07 6.17
N SER A 127 6.10 10.62 6.40
CA SER A 127 5.77 9.83 7.59
C SER A 127 6.54 8.53 7.63
N LEU A 128 6.59 7.81 6.51
CA LEU A 128 7.33 6.55 6.43
C LEU A 128 8.82 6.77 6.61
N ALA A 129 9.38 7.80 5.99
CA ALA A 129 10.80 8.11 6.12
C ALA A 129 11.20 8.44 7.57
N ASN A 130 10.31 9.09 8.32
CA ASN A 130 10.57 9.48 9.70
C ASN A 130 10.34 8.38 10.74
N HIS A 131 9.49 7.40 10.45
CA HIS A 131 9.05 6.41 11.43
C HIS A 131 9.53 4.98 11.16
N LEU A 132 9.97 4.67 9.95
CA LEU A 132 10.48 3.33 9.63
C LEU A 132 11.98 3.22 9.87
N ASN A 133 12.40 2.02 10.29
CA ASN A 133 13.80 1.68 10.48
C ASN A 133 14.39 0.94 9.25
N CYS A 134 13.73 1.04 8.11
CA CYS A 134 14.20 0.43 6.86
C CYS A 134 14.28 1.48 5.76
N ASP A 135 14.82 1.08 4.62
CA ASP A 135 14.91 1.94 3.46
C ASP A 135 13.51 2.23 2.89
N VAL A 136 13.33 3.45 2.42
CA VAL A 136 12.08 3.87 1.78
C VAL A 136 12.43 4.44 0.40
N LEU A 137 11.86 3.83 -0.64
CA LEU A 137 12.00 4.31 -2.01
C LEU A 137 10.73 5.05 -2.41
N ILE A 138 10.86 6.31 -2.73
CA ILE A 138 9.76 7.15 -3.18
C ILE A 138 9.90 7.34 -4.69
N SER A 139 8.97 6.77 -5.45
CA SER A 139 8.98 6.85 -6.91
C SER A 139 8.23 8.08 -7.40
N GLN A 140 8.86 8.84 -8.24
CA GLN A 140 8.24 10.00 -8.90
C GLN A 140 7.23 9.55 -9.95
#